data_11c294a11ba59d30a0416feddf63ab4d
#
_entry.id   11c294a11ba59d30a0416feddf63ab4d
#
_cell.length_a   1.000
_cell.length_b   1.000
_cell.length_c   1.000
_cell.angle_alpha   90.00
_cell.angle_beta   90.00
_cell.angle_gamma   90.00
#
_symmetry.space_group_name_H-M   'P 1'
#
loop_
_entity.id
_entity.type
_entity.pdbx_description
1 polymer ?
#
loop_
_entity_poly.entity_id
_entity_poly.type
_entity_poly.pdbx_seq_one_letter_code
_entity_poly.pdbx_strand_id
1 'polypeptide(L)'
;MHSHNVAKPAMYGRHWATAGAVSLLSLVFVLNGCAVGPDFVKPEADIHENWSEKDDSRVATKTAVDSQWWRAFNDPTFDKLIKLAYQQNLPLQITGLRILEARARLGIAIGRQFPQQQDIFGSATKVGVSENGANKAFLNQDFSDYQVGFDAVWELDFWGKFRRDVQAAHASLIASEADYDDALVSLTAEVALTYTVIRTLEERIELTRENVKLQEEGLKIAESRFSNGITTELDVTQARALLESTRASIPTLQSGLRQAQNALSTLLGQPPGAIQTLLDGQNGIPTAPEEVAISVPAELLRRRPDIRSAELSAAAQCARIGIAKADLYPAFSLFGEIGFQSSNNGGVQSNNAHFDNLFDASSFFYSFGPQVQWQFFNYGRIENNVRVQDARFQQLIVNYKNTVLRAAQESEDALIGFLKAQEATAFVQNSVHAAHRSVEIALVQYREGAVDYQRVLDTQRALLQEEIRLTDTRSSIATNLIALYKALGGGWELRQGQPVISESMQAEMRKRTYWGRLLPPPSPKPENLSPVPVRDIPVLKKPYW
;
A
#
# COMPACT_ATOMS: atom_id res chain seq x y z
N MET A 1 -69.46 -15.97 -72.07
CA MET A 1 -69.63 -15.21 -70.81
C MET A 1 -68.46 -15.54 -69.94
N HIS A 2 -67.50 -14.65 -69.93
CA HIS A 2 -66.23 -14.86 -69.28
C HIS A 2 -66.24 -14.38 -67.80
N SER A 3 -65.85 -15.21 -66.88
CA SER A 3 -65.55 -14.84 -65.45
C SER A 3 -64.06 -14.76 -65.21
N HIS A 4 -63.56 -13.57 -64.91
CA HIS A 4 -62.19 -13.34 -64.52
C HIS A 4 -61.93 -13.82 -63.06
N ASN A 5 -60.98 -14.76 -62.94
CA ASN A 5 -60.37 -15.10 -61.65
C ASN A 5 -59.19 -14.19 -61.36
N VAL A 6 -59.29 -13.39 -60.27
CA VAL A 6 -58.20 -12.59 -59.73
C VAL A 6 -57.50 -13.41 -58.66
N ALA A 7 -56.21 -13.74 -58.91
CA ALA A 7 -55.35 -14.41 -57.95
C ALA A 7 -54.86 -13.43 -56.87
N LYS A 8 -55.00 -13.81 -55.58
CA LYS A 8 -54.43 -13.08 -54.44
C LYS A 8 -52.92 -13.37 -54.32
N PRO A 9 -52.08 -12.37 -54.02
CA PRO A 9 -50.65 -12.62 -53.79
C PRO A 9 -50.43 -13.24 -52.38
N ALA A 10 -49.55 -14.23 -52.33
CA ALA A 10 -49.23 -15.02 -51.18
C ALA A 10 -48.46 -14.22 -50.09
N MET A 11 -48.93 -14.30 -48.84
CA MET A 11 -48.32 -13.81 -47.59
C MET A 11 -47.08 -14.64 -47.18
N TYR A 12 -45.93 -14.46 -47.79
CA TYR A 12 -44.70 -15.15 -47.40
C TYR A 12 -43.65 -14.28 -46.68
N GLY A 13 -43.91 -12.98 -46.49
CA GLY A 13 -42.91 -12.04 -45.95
C GLY A 13 -42.84 -11.90 -44.42
N ARG A 14 -43.75 -12.50 -43.64
CA ARG A 14 -43.90 -12.17 -42.21
C ARG A 14 -43.21 -13.13 -41.24
N HIS A 15 -42.86 -14.33 -41.69
CA HIS A 15 -42.22 -15.34 -40.84
C HIS A 15 -40.67 -15.21 -40.78
N TRP A 16 -40.03 -14.56 -41.71
CA TRP A 16 -38.58 -14.34 -41.72
C TRP A 16 -38.15 -13.23 -40.77
N ALA A 17 -38.94 -12.19 -40.58
CA ALA A 17 -38.65 -11.09 -39.64
C ALA A 17 -38.77 -11.53 -38.17
N THR A 18 -39.72 -12.43 -37.84
CA THR A 18 -39.90 -12.97 -36.49
C THR A 18 -38.84 -14.01 -36.13
N ALA A 19 -38.40 -14.83 -37.08
CA ALA A 19 -37.31 -15.80 -36.89
C ALA A 19 -35.97 -15.09 -36.66
N GLY A 20 -35.69 -13.99 -37.41
CA GLY A 20 -34.50 -13.16 -37.20
C GLY A 20 -34.48 -12.44 -35.84
N ALA A 21 -35.63 -11.92 -35.40
CA ALA A 21 -35.75 -11.24 -34.10
C ALA A 21 -35.61 -12.23 -32.92
N VAL A 22 -36.17 -13.43 -33.01
CA VAL A 22 -36.03 -14.49 -31.98
C VAL A 22 -34.58 -15.00 -31.97
N SER A 23 -33.93 -15.16 -33.11
CA SER A 23 -32.50 -15.54 -33.18
C SER A 23 -31.59 -14.46 -32.61
N LEU A 24 -31.87 -13.18 -32.85
CA LEU A 24 -31.13 -12.06 -32.25
C LEU A 24 -31.35 -11.97 -30.74
N LEU A 25 -32.58 -12.16 -30.24
CA LEU A 25 -32.90 -12.19 -28.81
C LEU A 25 -32.23 -13.41 -28.11
N SER A 26 -32.22 -14.57 -28.76
CA SER A 26 -31.53 -15.76 -28.26
C SER A 26 -30.02 -15.56 -28.20
N LEU A 27 -29.43 -14.88 -29.17
CA LEU A 27 -28.00 -14.53 -29.18
C LEU A 27 -27.64 -13.55 -28.04
N VAL A 28 -28.52 -12.59 -27.71
CA VAL A 28 -28.34 -11.65 -26.60
C VAL A 28 -28.44 -12.36 -25.23
N PHE A 29 -29.29 -13.39 -25.09
CA PHE A 29 -29.36 -14.19 -23.86
C PHE A 29 -28.17 -15.15 -23.70
N VAL A 30 -27.57 -15.61 -24.78
CA VAL A 30 -26.35 -16.45 -24.75
C VAL A 30 -25.11 -15.60 -24.42
N LEU A 31 -25.10 -14.30 -24.70
CA LEU A 31 -24.01 -13.38 -24.38
C LEU A 31 -23.89 -13.03 -22.89
N ASN A 32 -24.91 -13.34 -22.05
CA ASN A 32 -24.78 -13.36 -20.59
C ASN A 32 -24.18 -14.67 -20.07
N GLY A 33 -23.16 -15.21 -20.76
CA GLY A 33 -22.49 -16.46 -20.42
C GLY A 33 -22.08 -16.56 -18.95
N CYS A 34 -22.25 -17.74 -18.36
CA CYS A 34 -21.86 -18.03 -16.98
C CYS A 34 -20.35 -17.83 -16.79
N ALA A 35 -19.96 -16.94 -15.88
CA ALA A 35 -18.56 -16.85 -15.49
C ALA A 35 -18.16 -18.13 -14.73
N VAL A 36 -17.16 -18.86 -15.22
CA VAL A 36 -16.67 -20.07 -14.54
C VAL A 36 -15.76 -19.72 -13.38
N GLY A 37 -15.61 -20.64 -12.43
CA GLY A 37 -14.78 -20.46 -11.24
C GLY A 37 -15.60 -20.09 -10.00
N PRO A 38 -14.96 -20.08 -8.82
CA PRO A 38 -15.61 -19.71 -7.57
C PRO A 38 -15.84 -18.20 -7.48
N ASP A 39 -16.90 -17.82 -6.76
CA ASP A 39 -17.08 -16.45 -6.30
C ASP A 39 -16.40 -16.27 -4.95
N PHE A 40 -15.83 -15.09 -4.72
CA PHE A 40 -15.17 -14.80 -3.46
C PHE A 40 -16.19 -14.63 -2.34
N VAL A 41 -15.97 -15.36 -1.26
CA VAL A 41 -16.68 -15.21 0.00
C VAL A 41 -15.66 -14.77 1.05
N LYS A 42 -15.98 -13.70 1.78
CA LYS A 42 -15.12 -13.20 2.85
C LYS A 42 -14.89 -14.29 3.91
N PRO A 43 -13.62 -14.62 4.22
CA PRO A 43 -13.33 -15.61 5.25
C PRO A 43 -13.73 -15.10 6.63
N GLU A 44 -14.28 -15.98 7.45
CA GLU A 44 -14.47 -15.72 8.87
C GLU A 44 -13.11 -15.79 9.59
N ALA A 45 -12.93 -14.92 10.57
CA ALA A 45 -11.78 -14.93 11.46
C ALA A 45 -12.29 -14.94 12.90
N ASP A 46 -11.74 -15.85 13.70
CA ASP A 46 -12.06 -15.97 15.12
C ASP A 46 -11.42 -14.81 15.87
N ILE A 47 -12.21 -13.92 16.43
CA ILE A 47 -11.80 -12.80 17.26
C ILE A 47 -12.71 -12.76 18.47
N HIS A 48 -12.11 -12.52 19.65
CA HIS A 48 -12.90 -12.30 20.85
C HIS A 48 -13.78 -11.04 20.71
N GLU A 49 -14.98 -11.09 21.30
CA GLU A 49 -15.92 -9.97 21.25
C GLU A 49 -15.44 -8.75 22.06
N ASN A 50 -14.61 -8.97 23.08
CA ASN A 50 -14.14 -7.96 24.01
C ASN A 50 -12.62 -8.03 24.17
N TRP A 51 -12.02 -6.89 24.49
CA TRP A 51 -10.63 -6.81 24.92
C TRP A 51 -10.44 -7.46 26.31
N SER A 52 -9.24 -8.00 26.56
CA SER A 52 -8.89 -8.63 27.86
C SER A 52 -8.97 -7.62 29.01
N GLU A 53 -8.60 -6.36 28.76
CA GLU A 53 -8.56 -5.29 29.75
C GLU A 53 -9.80 -4.37 29.73
N LYS A 54 -10.94 -4.85 29.25
CA LYS A 54 -12.19 -4.05 29.12
C LYS A 54 -12.72 -3.48 30.44
N ASP A 55 -12.41 -4.14 31.56
CA ASP A 55 -12.92 -3.79 32.88
C ASP A 55 -12.00 -2.79 33.62
N ASP A 56 -10.85 -2.38 33.03
CA ASP A 56 -9.99 -1.32 33.57
C ASP A 56 -10.66 0.04 33.41
N SER A 57 -10.73 0.81 34.50
CA SER A 57 -11.42 2.11 34.54
C SER A 57 -10.83 3.17 33.60
N ARG A 58 -9.59 2.96 33.16
CA ARG A 58 -8.88 3.85 32.21
C ARG A 58 -9.24 3.54 30.74
N VAL A 59 -9.94 2.44 30.51
CA VAL A 59 -10.36 2.00 29.18
C VAL A 59 -11.81 2.41 28.94
N ALA A 60 -12.02 3.43 28.10
CA ALA A 60 -13.36 3.89 27.74
C ALA A 60 -13.78 3.31 26.39
N THR A 61 -14.91 2.61 26.34
CA THR A 61 -15.47 2.12 25.08
C THR A 61 -16.13 3.27 24.33
N LYS A 62 -15.56 3.72 23.21
CA LYS A 62 -16.11 4.74 22.30
C LYS A 62 -16.19 4.20 20.88
N THR A 63 -17.16 4.68 20.10
CA THR A 63 -17.50 4.16 18.78
C THR A 63 -16.52 4.55 17.68
N ALA A 64 -15.58 5.47 17.89
CA ALA A 64 -14.61 5.91 16.88
C ALA A 64 -13.26 6.26 17.49
N VAL A 65 -12.19 5.77 16.87
CA VAL A 65 -10.82 6.25 17.09
C VAL A 65 -10.70 7.60 16.39
N ASP A 66 -10.10 8.59 17.05
CA ASP A 66 -9.83 9.90 16.46
C ASP A 66 -8.86 9.72 15.27
N SER A 67 -9.24 10.27 14.13
CA SER A 67 -8.41 10.26 12.91
C SER A 67 -7.07 11.00 13.10
N GLN A 68 -7.00 11.90 14.07
CA GLN A 68 -5.82 12.68 14.43
C GLN A 68 -5.38 12.37 15.86
N TRP A 69 -5.28 11.09 16.18
CA TRP A 69 -4.99 10.56 17.51
C TRP A 69 -3.76 11.18 18.19
N TRP A 70 -2.75 11.65 17.44
CA TRP A 70 -1.56 12.31 17.99
C TRP A 70 -1.87 13.62 18.70
N ARG A 71 -3.02 14.24 18.45
CA ARG A 71 -3.46 15.44 19.18
C ARG A 71 -3.78 15.16 20.65
N ALA A 72 -4.04 13.91 21.02
CA ALA A 72 -4.23 13.51 22.40
C ALA A 72 -3.00 13.80 23.29
N PHE A 73 -1.81 13.93 22.69
CA PHE A 73 -0.58 14.31 23.40
C PHE A 73 -0.42 15.80 23.65
N ASN A 74 -1.32 16.64 23.14
CA ASN A 74 -1.28 18.12 23.26
C ASN A 74 0.07 18.74 22.84
N ASP A 75 0.79 18.11 21.92
CA ASP A 75 2.06 18.58 21.38
C ASP A 75 1.89 19.05 19.92
N PRO A 76 1.97 20.37 19.65
CA PRO A 76 1.80 20.90 18.29
C PRO A 76 2.94 20.48 17.34
N THR A 77 4.04 19.94 17.85
CA THR A 77 5.15 19.45 17.04
C THR A 77 4.73 18.18 16.30
N PHE A 78 3.92 17.32 16.90
CA PHE A 78 3.34 16.16 16.20
C PHE A 78 2.59 16.56 14.93
N ASP A 79 1.66 17.54 15.03
CA ASP A 79 0.89 17.98 13.85
C ASP A 79 1.80 18.44 12.71
N LYS A 80 2.87 19.20 13.04
CA LYS A 80 3.83 19.70 12.05
C LYS A 80 4.62 18.56 11.40
N LEU A 81 5.15 17.64 12.21
CA LEU A 81 5.97 16.53 11.74
C LEU A 81 5.16 15.55 10.88
N ILE A 82 3.97 15.16 11.34
CA ILE A 82 3.10 14.24 10.62
C ILE A 82 2.63 14.84 9.29
N LYS A 83 2.24 16.12 9.29
CA LYS A 83 1.85 16.80 8.05
C LYS A 83 3.00 16.88 7.05
N LEU A 84 4.22 17.16 7.52
CA LEU A 84 5.40 17.22 6.68
C LEU A 84 5.77 15.84 6.12
N ALA A 85 5.73 14.80 6.97
CA ALA A 85 5.93 13.42 6.56
C ALA A 85 4.93 13.00 5.47
N TYR A 86 3.65 13.26 5.67
CA TYR A 86 2.61 12.98 4.67
C TYR A 86 2.92 13.61 3.31
N GLN A 87 3.42 14.83 3.29
CA GLN A 87 3.70 15.57 2.06
C GLN A 87 4.98 15.13 1.35
N GLN A 88 6.00 14.70 2.08
CA GLN A 88 7.36 14.57 1.56
C GLN A 88 7.94 13.15 1.66
N ASN A 89 7.34 12.24 2.43
CA ASN A 89 7.87 10.90 2.61
C ASN A 89 7.94 10.13 1.28
N LEU A 90 9.15 9.70 0.90
CA LEU A 90 9.40 9.03 -0.39
C LEU A 90 8.78 7.62 -0.49
N PRO A 91 8.88 6.74 0.53
CA PRO A 91 8.15 5.47 0.55
C PRO A 91 6.64 5.62 0.34
N LEU A 92 6.00 6.61 0.99
CA LEU A 92 4.56 6.87 0.81
C LEU A 92 4.24 7.29 -0.64
N GLN A 93 5.10 8.12 -1.26
CA GLN A 93 4.94 8.49 -2.66
C GLN A 93 5.05 7.28 -3.60
N ILE A 94 5.94 6.33 -3.31
CA ILE A 94 6.05 5.07 -4.06
C ILE A 94 4.75 4.27 -3.99
N THR A 95 4.14 4.16 -2.81
CA THR A 95 2.85 3.45 -2.68
C THR A 95 1.72 4.16 -3.42
N GLY A 96 1.72 5.49 -3.45
CA GLY A 96 0.80 6.29 -4.29
C GLY A 96 0.96 6.02 -5.79
N LEU A 97 2.20 5.85 -6.28
CA LEU A 97 2.48 5.47 -7.68
C LEU A 97 2.00 4.04 -8.00
N ARG A 98 2.04 3.11 -7.05
CA ARG A 98 1.49 1.76 -7.22
C ARG A 98 -0.02 1.76 -7.45
N ILE A 99 -0.75 2.71 -6.86
CA ILE A 99 -2.19 2.88 -7.15
C ILE A 99 -2.40 3.26 -8.63
N LEU A 100 -1.58 4.18 -9.17
CA LEU A 100 -1.68 4.53 -10.60
C LEU A 100 -1.32 3.35 -11.51
N GLU A 101 -0.29 2.58 -11.15
CA GLU A 101 0.06 1.35 -11.87
C GLU A 101 -1.12 0.37 -11.86
N ALA A 102 -1.74 0.14 -10.70
CA ALA A 102 -2.90 -0.74 -10.59
C ALA A 102 -4.10 -0.24 -11.41
N ARG A 103 -4.34 1.07 -11.46
CA ARG A 103 -5.37 1.68 -12.34
C ARG A 103 -5.07 1.45 -13.81
N ALA A 104 -3.82 1.59 -14.23
CA ALA A 104 -3.42 1.29 -15.61
C ALA A 104 -3.59 -0.20 -15.94
N ARG A 105 -3.25 -1.11 -15.03
CA ARG A 105 -3.48 -2.56 -15.18
C ARG A 105 -4.97 -2.89 -15.28
N LEU A 106 -5.82 -2.23 -14.50
CA LEU A 106 -7.27 -2.37 -14.65
C LEU A 106 -7.73 -1.90 -16.04
N GLY A 107 -7.19 -0.79 -16.55
CA GLY A 107 -7.45 -0.33 -17.92
C GLY A 107 -7.07 -1.37 -18.99
N ILE A 108 -5.93 -2.05 -18.81
CA ILE A 108 -5.50 -3.16 -19.68
C ILE A 108 -6.49 -4.32 -19.62
N ALA A 109 -6.92 -4.73 -18.42
CA ALA A 109 -7.89 -5.83 -18.25
C ALA A 109 -9.25 -5.47 -18.90
N ILE A 110 -9.72 -4.24 -18.76
CA ILE A 110 -10.94 -3.75 -19.42
C ILE A 110 -10.75 -3.78 -20.94
N GLY A 111 -9.60 -3.31 -21.45
CA GLY A 111 -9.30 -3.31 -22.88
C GLY A 111 -9.35 -4.70 -23.51
N ARG A 112 -8.97 -5.74 -22.77
CA ARG A 112 -9.02 -7.14 -23.22
C ARG A 112 -10.45 -7.70 -23.40
N GLN A 113 -11.49 -7.03 -22.91
CA GLN A 113 -12.89 -7.43 -23.18
C GLN A 113 -13.35 -7.11 -24.62
N PHE A 114 -12.63 -6.22 -25.29
CA PHE A 114 -12.91 -5.81 -26.68
C PHE A 114 -12.01 -6.58 -27.64
N PRO A 115 -12.17 -6.44 -28.96
CA PRO A 115 -11.28 -7.12 -29.91
C PRO A 115 -9.82 -6.97 -29.49
N GLN A 116 -9.17 -8.09 -29.19
CA GLN A 116 -7.84 -8.10 -28.57
C GLN A 116 -6.73 -7.76 -29.57
N GLN A 117 -6.97 -8.05 -30.85
CA GLN A 117 -6.05 -7.76 -31.92
C GLN A 117 -6.77 -6.93 -33.01
N GLN A 118 -6.16 -5.85 -33.45
CA GLN A 118 -6.64 -4.97 -34.50
C GLN A 118 -5.39 -4.36 -35.15
N ASP A 119 -4.96 -4.95 -36.25
CA ASP A 119 -3.71 -4.57 -36.89
C ASP A 119 -3.95 -4.01 -38.30
N ILE A 120 -3.18 -3.02 -38.67
CA ILE A 120 -2.99 -2.59 -40.05
C ILE A 120 -1.68 -3.21 -40.50
N PHE A 121 -1.75 -4.02 -41.54
CA PHE A 121 -0.57 -4.68 -42.07
C PHE A 121 -0.26 -4.21 -43.49
N GLY A 122 1.00 -4.29 -43.85
CA GLY A 122 1.47 -4.07 -45.22
C GLY A 122 2.71 -4.90 -45.47
N SER A 123 2.74 -5.58 -46.59
CA SER A 123 3.89 -6.38 -47.01
C SER A 123 4.22 -6.20 -48.47
N ALA A 124 5.51 -6.23 -48.80
CA ALA A 124 6.04 -6.30 -50.16
C ALA A 124 7.10 -7.40 -50.17
N THR A 125 6.78 -8.55 -50.73
CA THR A 125 7.60 -9.75 -50.66
C THR A 125 8.02 -10.16 -52.06
N LYS A 126 9.31 -10.40 -52.27
CA LYS A 126 9.85 -11.09 -53.42
C LYS A 126 9.98 -12.58 -53.11
N VAL A 127 9.27 -13.42 -53.82
CA VAL A 127 9.27 -14.88 -53.60
C VAL A 127 10.00 -15.58 -54.75
N GLY A 128 10.99 -16.39 -54.40
CA GLY A 128 11.63 -17.32 -55.31
C GLY A 128 11.19 -18.75 -54.96
N VAL A 129 10.52 -19.42 -55.87
CA VAL A 129 10.02 -20.78 -55.65
C VAL A 129 11.09 -21.79 -56.06
N SER A 130 11.35 -22.79 -55.19
CA SER A 130 12.30 -23.87 -55.46
C SER A 130 11.89 -24.70 -56.70
N GLU A 131 12.83 -24.98 -57.57
CA GLU A 131 12.62 -25.86 -58.73
C GLU A 131 12.22 -27.30 -58.35
N ASN A 132 12.57 -27.73 -57.16
CA ASN A 132 12.25 -29.05 -56.61
C ASN A 132 11.02 -29.01 -55.68
N GLY A 133 10.30 -27.88 -55.60
CA GLY A 133 9.12 -27.74 -54.79
C GLY A 133 7.86 -28.35 -55.42
N ALA A 134 6.86 -28.65 -54.58
CA ALA A 134 5.53 -29.04 -55.04
C ALA A 134 4.86 -27.92 -55.82
N ASN A 135 4.04 -28.25 -56.84
CA ASN A 135 3.26 -27.29 -57.66
C ASN A 135 4.08 -26.35 -58.58
N LYS A 136 5.35 -26.65 -58.81
CA LYS A 136 6.23 -25.88 -59.71
C LYS A 136 5.58 -25.55 -61.06
N ALA A 137 4.80 -26.46 -61.62
CA ALA A 137 4.16 -26.27 -62.94
C ALA A 137 3.10 -25.14 -62.99
N PHE A 138 2.63 -24.65 -61.86
CA PHE A 138 1.53 -23.69 -61.75
C PHE A 138 1.98 -22.31 -61.21
N LEU A 139 3.24 -22.17 -60.78
CA LEU A 139 3.77 -20.93 -60.16
C LEU A 139 4.92 -20.38 -61.01
N ASN A 140 5.03 -19.07 -61.13
CA ASN A 140 6.25 -18.42 -61.61
C ASN A 140 7.37 -18.67 -60.63
N GLN A 141 8.59 -18.90 -61.12
CA GLN A 141 9.73 -19.15 -60.26
C GLN A 141 10.03 -17.95 -59.35
N ASP A 142 9.89 -16.76 -59.89
CA ASP A 142 10.09 -15.51 -59.18
C ASP A 142 8.83 -14.62 -59.34
N PHE A 143 8.27 -14.22 -58.21
CA PHE A 143 7.16 -13.26 -58.21
C PHE A 143 7.26 -12.26 -57.04
N SER A 144 6.59 -11.15 -57.17
CA SER A 144 6.39 -10.17 -56.11
C SER A 144 4.95 -10.25 -55.65
N ASP A 145 4.76 -10.20 -54.33
CA ASP A 145 3.45 -10.14 -53.68
C ASP A 145 3.38 -8.86 -52.83
N TYR A 146 2.33 -8.11 -53.04
CA TYR A 146 2.06 -6.86 -52.34
C TYR A 146 0.71 -6.98 -51.63
N GLN A 147 0.68 -6.69 -50.36
CA GLN A 147 -0.52 -6.77 -49.56
C GLN A 147 -0.61 -5.60 -48.59
N VAL A 148 -1.79 -5.05 -48.43
CA VAL A 148 -2.11 -4.03 -47.43
C VAL A 148 -3.54 -4.27 -46.95
N GLY A 149 -3.74 -4.22 -45.63
CA GLY A 149 -5.05 -4.52 -45.08
C GLY A 149 -5.19 -4.19 -43.62
N PHE A 150 -6.33 -4.58 -43.12
CA PHE A 150 -6.70 -4.51 -41.72
C PHE A 150 -7.20 -5.90 -41.30
N ASP A 151 -6.74 -6.36 -40.15
CA ASP A 151 -7.24 -7.58 -39.52
C ASP A 151 -7.69 -7.33 -38.10
N ALA A 152 -8.66 -8.12 -37.65
CA ALA A 152 -9.13 -8.09 -36.27
C ALA A 152 -9.46 -9.48 -35.77
N VAL A 153 -9.10 -9.75 -34.52
CA VAL A 153 -9.46 -10.98 -33.81
C VAL A 153 -10.07 -10.61 -32.46
N TRP A 154 -11.24 -11.19 -32.20
CA TRP A 154 -11.96 -11.00 -30.95
C TRP A 154 -12.35 -12.34 -30.33
N GLU A 155 -11.68 -12.72 -29.24
CA GLU A 155 -12.11 -13.83 -28.39
C GLU A 155 -13.31 -13.36 -27.54
N LEU A 156 -14.45 -14.01 -27.73
CA LEU A 156 -15.68 -13.72 -27.02
C LEU A 156 -15.62 -14.26 -25.59
N ASP A 157 -16.01 -13.43 -24.63
CA ASP A 157 -15.95 -13.79 -23.19
C ASP A 157 -17.09 -14.73 -22.76
N PHE A 158 -17.21 -15.88 -23.46
CA PHE A 158 -18.29 -16.84 -23.21
C PHE A 158 -18.21 -17.44 -21.80
N TRP A 159 -17.00 -17.78 -21.34
CA TRP A 159 -16.75 -18.42 -20.06
C TRP A 159 -16.40 -17.43 -18.94
N GLY A 160 -16.42 -16.15 -19.21
CA GLY A 160 -16.12 -15.10 -18.24
C GLY A 160 -14.64 -14.91 -17.93
N LYS A 161 -13.72 -15.36 -18.78
CA LYS A 161 -12.27 -15.20 -18.62
C LYS A 161 -11.85 -13.75 -18.44
N PHE A 162 -12.28 -12.89 -19.35
CA PHE A 162 -11.95 -11.46 -19.32
C PHE A 162 -12.71 -10.71 -18.21
N ARG A 163 -13.97 -11.09 -17.92
CA ARG A 163 -14.71 -10.56 -16.77
C ARG A 163 -14.01 -10.89 -15.45
N ARG A 164 -13.47 -12.10 -15.30
CA ARG A 164 -12.66 -12.49 -14.12
C ARG A 164 -11.33 -11.75 -14.06
N ASP A 165 -10.69 -11.45 -15.21
CA ASP A 165 -9.48 -10.62 -15.26
C ASP A 165 -9.75 -9.20 -14.76
N VAL A 166 -10.86 -8.58 -15.19
CA VAL A 166 -11.30 -7.28 -14.67
C VAL A 166 -11.61 -7.34 -13.17
N GLN A 167 -12.28 -8.40 -12.69
CA GLN A 167 -12.54 -8.58 -11.25
C GLN A 167 -11.23 -8.68 -10.46
N ALA A 168 -10.26 -9.46 -10.94
CA ALA A 168 -8.95 -9.60 -10.31
C ALA A 168 -8.17 -8.28 -10.29
N ALA A 169 -8.16 -7.55 -11.41
CA ALA A 169 -7.47 -6.27 -11.53
C ALA A 169 -8.14 -5.19 -10.65
N HIS A 170 -9.48 -5.16 -10.58
CA HIS A 170 -10.23 -4.25 -9.73
C HIS A 170 -9.97 -4.50 -8.24
N ALA A 171 -10.02 -5.77 -7.80
CA ALA A 171 -9.69 -6.13 -6.42
C ALA A 171 -8.23 -5.77 -6.08
N SER A 172 -7.30 -5.99 -7.01
CA SER A 172 -5.89 -5.60 -6.85
C SER A 172 -5.70 -4.08 -6.76
N LEU A 173 -6.50 -3.28 -7.48
CA LEU A 173 -6.49 -1.82 -7.36
C LEU A 173 -6.92 -1.38 -5.96
N ILE A 174 -8.05 -1.90 -5.46
CA ILE A 174 -8.54 -1.54 -4.13
C ILE A 174 -7.58 -2.04 -3.04
N ALA A 175 -6.91 -3.20 -3.24
CA ALA A 175 -5.85 -3.67 -2.35
C ALA A 175 -4.69 -2.66 -2.31
N SER A 176 -4.26 -2.12 -3.46
CA SER A 176 -3.20 -1.10 -3.51
C SER A 176 -3.59 0.22 -2.83
N GLU A 177 -4.87 0.58 -2.83
CA GLU A 177 -5.38 1.72 -2.07
C GLU A 177 -5.33 1.44 -0.56
N ALA A 178 -5.65 0.22 -0.13
CA ALA A 178 -5.52 -0.20 1.26
C ALA A 178 -4.05 -0.28 1.70
N ASP A 179 -3.13 -0.73 0.84
CA ASP A 179 -1.68 -0.73 1.11
C ASP A 179 -1.14 0.70 1.32
N TYR A 180 -1.67 1.67 0.58
CA TYR A 180 -1.32 3.07 0.79
C TYR A 180 -1.81 3.58 2.15
N ASP A 181 -3.03 3.24 2.54
CA ASP A 181 -3.60 3.58 3.84
C ASP A 181 -2.79 2.96 4.97
N ASP A 182 -2.36 1.70 4.83
CA ASP A 182 -1.50 1.02 5.80
C ASP A 182 -0.11 1.66 5.91
N ALA A 183 0.48 2.02 4.78
CA ALA A 183 1.74 2.78 4.77
C ALA A 183 1.61 4.12 5.50
N LEU A 184 0.45 4.79 5.40
CA LEU A 184 0.19 6.05 6.08
C LEU A 184 0.01 5.85 7.59
N VAL A 185 -0.73 4.81 8.04
CA VAL A 185 -0.83 4.43 9.46
C VAL A 185 0.57 4.15 10.03
N SER A 186 1.37 3.37 9.33
CA SER A 186 2.73 3.05 9.75
C SER A 186 3.62 4.29 9.81
N LEU A 187 3.57 5.16 8.81
CA LEU A 187 4.35 6.39 8.75
C LEU A 187 4.03 7.33 9.91
N THR A 188 2.73 7.56 10.19
CA THR A 188 2.30 8.45 11.29
C THR A 188 2.79 7.93 12.64
N ALA A 189 2.71 6.62 12.86
CA ALA A 189 3.21 5.99 14.08
C ALA A 189 4.74 6.04 14.18
N GLU A 190 5.49 5.77 13.12
CA GLU A 190 6.95 5.83 13.12
C GLU A 190 7.49 7.24 13.36
N VAL A 191 6.85 8.26 12.79
CA VAL A 191 7.19 9.66 13.07
C VAL A 191 6.99 9.97 14.55
N ALA A 192 5.84 9.57 15.11
CA ALA A 192 5.53 9.81 16.53
C ALA A 192 6.48 9.04 17.47
N LEU A 193 6.76 7.77 17.19
CA LEU A 193 7.71 6.96 17.97
C LEU A 193 9.12 7.56 17.92
N THR A 194 9.61 7.91 16.73
CA THR A 194 10.94 8.48 16.57
C THR A 194 11.08 9.82 17.29
N TYR A 195 10.06 10.66 17.21
CA TYR A 195 10.01 11.93 17.95
C TYR A 195 10.04 11.69 19.47
N THR A 196 9.25 10.74 19.96
CA THR A 196 9.26 10.38 21.40
C THR A 196 10.63 9.88 21.84
N VAL A 197 11.32 9.07 21.02
CA VAL A 197 12.70 8.62 21.30
C VAL A 197 13.68 9.80 21.37
N ILE A 198 13.55 10.78 20.47
CA ILE A 198 14.37 12.00 20.50
C ILE A 198 14.19 12.74 21.83
N ARG A 199 12.94 12.97 22.24
CA ARG A 199 12.64 13.66 23.52
C ARG A 199 13.12 12.88 24.73
N THR A 200 13.01 11.56 24.70
CA THR A 200 13.54 10.67 25.75
C THR A 200 15.07 10.79 25.87
N LEU A 201 15.78 10.82 24.75
CA LEU A 201 17.24 10.95 24.74
C LEU A 201 17.70 12.33 25.20
N GLU A 202 16.98 13.39 24.84
CA GLU A 202 17.24 14.77 25.32
C GLU A 202 17.08 14.85 26.84
N GLU A 203 15.99 14.31 27.40
CA GLU A 203 15.76 14.26 28.85
C GLU A 203 16.84 13.44 29.57
N ARG A 204 17.21 12.26 29.04
CA ARG A 204 18.30 11.45 29.60
C ARG A 204 19.66 12.18 29.60
N ILE A 205 19.98 12.94 28.54
CA ILE A 205 21.21 13.74 28.48
C ILE A 205 21.21 14.79 29.57
N GLU A 206 20.10 15.49 29.76
CA GLU A 206 20.00 16.54 30.78
C GLU A 206 20.09 15.95 32.21
N LEU A 207 19.35 14.91 32.52
CA LEU A 207 19.47 14.17 33.79
C LEU A 207 20.91 13.69 34.07
N THR A 208 21.56 13.16 33.05
CA THR A 208 22.97 12.71 33.18
C THR A 208 23.90 13.89 33.49
N ARG A 209 23.68 15.05 32.87
CA ARG A 209 24.46 16.29 33.16
C ARG A 209 24.21 16.81 34.57
N GLU A 210 22.97 16.75 35.06
CA GLU A 210 22.64 17.11 36.43
C GLU A 210 23.33 16.18 37.42
N ASN A 211 23.34 14.89 37.17
CA ASN A 211 24.06 13.90 37.99
C ASN A 211 25.59 14.12 37.94
N VAL A 212 26.16 14.51 36.79
CA VAL A 212 27.58 14.90 36.71
C VAL A 212 27.88 16.06 37.65
N LYS A 213 27.05 17.11 37.69
CA LYS A 213 27.21 18.25 38.63
C LYS A 213 27.16 17.79 40.09
N LEU A 214 26.19 16.95 40.43
CA LEU A 214 26.05 16.37 41.77
C LEU A 214 27.29 15.52 42.18
N GLN A 215 27.84 14.74 41.24
CA GLN A 215 29.04 13.95 41.48
C GLN A 215 30.30 14.81 41.55
N GLU A 216 30.40 15.92 40.82
CA GLU A 216 31.48 16.92 40.94
C GLU A 216 31.50 17.55 42.34
N GLU A 217 30.33 17.86 42.90
CA GLU A 217 30.21 18.37 44.27
C GLU A 217 30.67 17.33 45.29
N GLY A 218 30.27 16.05 45.09
CA GLY A 218 30.74 14.92 45.93
C GLY A 218 32.25 14.74 45.86
N LEU A 219 32.86 14.81 44.69
CA LEU A 219 34.31 14.74 44.49
C LEU A 219 35.03 15.89 45.24
N LYS A 220 34.54 17.14 45.10
CA LYS A 220 35.14 18.28 45.82
C LYS A 220 35.12 18.10 47.35
N ILE A 221 34.06 17.54 47.92
CA ILE A 221 33.97 17.22 49.33
C ILE A 221 35.02 16.16 49.68
N ALA A 222 35.16 15.10 48.91
CA ALA A 222 36.15 14.04 49.11
C ALA A 222 37.59 14.56 49.03
N GLU A 223 37.92 15.39 48.04
CA GLU A 223 39.22 16.05 47.87
C GLU A 223 39.55 16.98 49.05
N SER A 224 38.59 17.79 49.51
CA SER A 224 38.76 18.63 50.67
C SER A 224 39.03 17.83 51.96
N ARG A 225 38.32 16.74 52.20
CA ARG A 225 38.51 15.89 53.38
C ARG A 225 39.86 15.15 53.31
N PHE A 226 40.28 14.70 52.10
CA PHE A 226 41.58 14.08 51.92
C PHE A 226 42.72 15.06 52.15
N SER A 227 42.66 16.28 51.64
CA SER A 227 43.69 17.30 51.82
C SER A 227 43.84 17.72 53.32
N ASN A 228 42.78 17.58 54.10
CA ASN A 228 42.79 17.81 55.55
C ASN A 228 43.12 16.53 56.36
N GLY A 229 43.50 15.40 55.71
CA GLY A 229 43.87 14.17 56.39
C GLY A 229 42.70 13.42 57.05
N ILE A 230 41.45 13.74 56.71
CA ILE A 230 40.24 13.19 57.35
C ILE A 230 39.79 11.87 56.65
N THR A 231 40.17 11.66 55.40
CA THR A 231 39.82 10.49 54.61
C THR A 231 41.00 10.00 53.79
N THR A 232 40.83 8.86 53.08
CA THR A 232 41.88 8.22 52.28
C THR A 232 41.78 8.63 50.79
N GLU A 233 42.88 8.43 50.03
CA GLU A 233 42.91 8.60 48.57
C GLU A 233 41.86 7.69 47.88
N LEU A 234 41.45 6.61 48.50
CA LEU A 234 40.43 5.69 47.97
C LEU A 234 39.10 6.41 47.73
N ASP A 235 38.65 7.26 48.66
CA ASP A 235 37.40 8.01 48.50
C ASP A 235 37.46 8.94 47.28
N VAL A 236 38.59 9.65 47.10
CA VAL A 236 38.78 10.56 45.95
C VAL A 236 38.82 9.79 44.64
N THR A 237 39.54 8.67 44.60
CA THR A 237 39.66 7.88 43.36
C THR A 237 38.34 7.21 42.99
N GLN A 238 37.58 6.73 43.95
CA GLN A 238 36.22 6.19 43.71
C GLN A 238 35.24 7.27 43.21
N ALA A 239 35.26 8.47 43.83
CA ALA A 239 34.45 9.60 43.39
C ALA A 239 34.77 9.99 41.94
N ARG A 240 36.07 10.08 41.63
CA ARG A 240 36.52 10.38 40.27
C ARG A 240 36.11 9.30 39.25
N ALA A 241 36.25 8.02 39.64
CA ALA A 241 35.86 6.91 38.78
C ALA A 241 34.36 6.95 38.44
N LEU A 242 33.48 7.23 39.40
CA LEU A 242 32.04 7.38 39.17
C LEU A 242 31.76 8.57 38.25
N LEU A 243 32.34 9.73 38.50
CA LEU A 243 32.17 10.94 37.72
C LEU A 243 32.58 10.72 36.25
N GLU A 244 33.77 10.15 35.99
CA GLU A 244 34.24 9.92 34.65
C GLU A 244 33.42 8.84 33.91
N SER A 245 32.94 7.82 34.60
CA SER A 245 32.01 6.82 34.07
C SER A 245 30.67 7.47 33.63
N THR A 246 30.12 8.36 34.47
CA THR A 246 28.87 9.08 34.11
C THR A 246 29.11 10.03 32.96
N ARG A 247 30.22 10.76 32.93
CA ARG A 247 30.59 11.63 31.79
C ARG A 247 30.71 10.86 30.48
N ALA A 248 31.28 9.64 30.52
CA ALA A 248 31.47 8.78 29.37
C ALA A 248 30.14 8.31 28.73
N SER A 249 29.05 8.30 29.49
CA SER A 249 27.71 7.97 28.95
C SER A 249 27.13 9.07 28.06
N ILE A 250 27.49 10.34 28.28
CA ILE A 250 26.95 11.51 27.55
C ILE A 250 27.24 11.42 26.04
N PRO A 251 28.46 11.18 25.56
CA PRO A 251 28.74 11.01 24.13
C PRO A 251 27.92 9.88 23.49
N THR A 252 27.70 8.80 24.21
CA THR A 252 26.89 7.67 23.74
C THR A 252 25.43 8.08 23.53
N LEU A 253 24.85 8.76 24.52
CA LEU A 253 23.48 9.31 24.41
C LEU A 253 23.37 10.35 23.28
N GLN A 254 24.35 11.24 23.14
CA GLN A 254 24.40 12.22 22.03
C GLN A 254 24.49 11.55 20.67
N SER A 255 25.24 10.45 20.53
CA SER A 255 25.27 9.65 19.31
C SER A 255 23.90 9.06 19.01
N GLY A 256 23.21 8.48 20.00
CA GLY A 256 21.85 7.96 19.84
C GLY A 256 20.86 9.04 19.44
N LEU A 257 20.93 10.21 20.07
CA LEU A 257 20.10 11.36 19.73
C LEU A 257 20.28 11.78 18.27
N ARG A 258 21.54 11.88 17.81
CA ARG A 258 21.83 12.22 16.41
C ARG A 258 21.30 11.18 15.44
N GLN A 259 21.43 9.89 15.77
CA GLN A 259 20.88 8.80 14.95
C GLN A 259 19.35 8.87 14.87
N ALA A 260 18.65 9.11 15.98
CA ALA A 260 17.20 9.29 15.99
C ALA A 260 16.76 10.53 15.17
N GLN A 261 17.49 11.64 15.28
CA GLN A 261 17.27 12.85 14.46
C GLN A 261 17.45 12.57 12.96
N ASN A 262 18.46 11.80 12.57
CA ASN A 262 18.69 11.40 11.18
C ASN A 262 17.58 10.48 10.67
N ALA A 263 17.10 9.54 11.50
CA ALA A 263 15.96 8.69 11.16
C ALA A 263 14.69 9.51 10.93
N LEU A 264 14.41 10.47 11.81
CA LEU A 264 13.27 11.38 11.63
C LEU A 264 13.41 12.21 10.34
N SER A 265 14.62 12.73 10.03
CA SER A 265 14.85 13.45 8.77
C SER A 265 14.48 12.61 7.56
N THR A 266 14.86 11.33 7.56
CA THR A 266 14.51 10.39 6.47
C THR A 266 13.01 10.16 6.36
N LEU A 267 12.31 10.00 7.48
CA LEU A 267 10.84 9.87 7.51
C LEU A 267 10.14 11.13 6.94
N LEU A 268 10.74 12.30 7.17
CA LEU A 268 10.25 13.57 6.64
C LEU A 268 10.69 13.83 5.19
N GLY A 269 11.43 12.91 4.55
CA GLY A 269 11.95 13.09 3.19
C GLY A 269 12.99 14.20 3.08
N GLN A 270 13.69 14.51 4.18
CA GLN A 270 14.69 15.57 4.27
C GLN A 270 16.12 15.02 4.48
N PRO A 271 17.15 15.74 4.07
CA PRO A 271 18.53 15.36 4.36
C PRO A 271 18.82 15.45 5.86
N PRO A 272 19.78 14.64 6.39
CA PRO A 272 20.20 14.71 7.78
C PRO A 272 20.62 16.13 8.20
N GLY A 273 20.17 16.56 9.39
CA GLY A 273 20.46 17.89 9.96
C GLY A 273 19.41 18.99 9.68
N ALA A 274 18.48 18.77 8.75
CA ALA A 274 17.48 19.80 8.40
C ALA A 274 16.36 19.99 9.44
N ILE A 275 16.19 19.07 10.39
CA ILE A 275 15.03 19.03 11.31
C ILE A 275 15.22 19.82 12.61
N GLN A 276 16.40 20.36 12.91
CA GLN A 276 16.69 20.98 14.20
C GLN A 276 15.69 22.10 14.52
N THR A 277 15.38 22.97 13.57
CA THR A 277 14.42 24.07 13.75
C THR A 277 12.97 23.59 13.91
N LEU A 278 12.66 22.37 13.47
CA LEU A 278 11.32 21.77 13.64
C LEU A 278 11.12 21.21 15.05
N LEU A 279 12.21 20.89 15.73
CA LEU A 279 12.22 20.33 17.09
C LEU A 279 12.29 21.43 18.17
N ASP A 280 12.57 22.69 17.79
CA ASP A 280 12.61 23.82 18.70
C ASP A 280 11.21 24.17 19.19
N GLY A 281 11.03 24.36 20.50
CA GLY A 281 9.83 24.94 21.10
C GLY A 281 9.14 24.13 22.19
N GLN A 282 9.07 22.81 22.14
CA GLN A 282 8.62 21.98 23.27
C GLN A 282 9.73 21.05 23.72
N ASN A 283 9.93 20.97 25.04
CA ASN A 283 10.91 20.10 25.67
C ASN A 283 10.17 19.02 26.47
N GLY A 284 10.81 17.87 26.61
CA GLY A 284 10.31 16.74 27.38
C GLY A 284 9.50 15.73 26.57
N ILE A 285 9.27 14.58 27.16
CA ILE A 285 8.54 13.44 26.58
C ILE A 285 7.07 13.84 26.43
N PRO A 286 6.43 13.58 25.25
CA PRO A 286 5.01 13.89 25.04
C PRO A 286 4.14 13.20 26.11
N THR A 287 3.26 13.97 26.73
CA THR A 287 2.41 13.46 27.82
C THR A 287 1.19 12.78 27.25
N ALA A 288 1.06 11.48 27.49
CA ALA A 288 -0.11 10.71 27.12
C ALA A 288 -1.31 11.02 28.04
N PRO A 289 -2.56 10.94 27.57
CA PRO A 289 -3.74 11.04 28.42
C PRO A 289 -3.82 9.87 29.40
N GLU A 290 -4.49 10.06 30.53
CA GLU A 290 -4.67 9.01 31.54
C GLU A 290 -5.64 7.93 31.06
N GLU A 291 -6.69 8.32 30.33
CA GLU A 291 -7.71 7.43 29.78
C GLU A 291 -7.53 7.25 28.28
N VAL A 292 -7.76 6.04 27.79
CA VAL A 292 -7.76 5.74 26.37
C VAL A 292 -9.14 5.29 25.92
N ALA A 293 -9.59 5.88 24.80
CA ALA A 293 -10.83 5.48 24.16
C ALA A 293 -10.56 4.45 23.05
N ILE A 294 -11.10 3.24 23.23
CA ILE A 294 -10.99 2.17 22.24
C ILE A 294 -12.38 1.69 21.84
N SER A 295 -12.56 1.22 20.59
CA SER A 295 -13.81 0.61 20.16
C SER A 295 -13.75 -0.92 20.27
N VAL A 296 -14.88 -1.61 19.96
CA VAL A 296 -14.97 -3.07 20.09
C VAL A 296 -14.00 -3.78 19.13
N PRO A 297 -13.32 -4.87 19.53
CA PRO A 297 -12.30 -5.55 18.73
C PRO A 297 -12.71 -5.87 17.29
N ALA A 298 -13.88 -6.43 17.12
CA ALA A 298 -14.38 -6.88 15.81
C ALA A 298 -14.58 -5.74 14.78
N GLU A 299 -14.99 -4.54 15.22
CA GLU A 299 -15.17 -3.39 14.31
C GLU A 299 -13.85 -2.74 13.92
N LEU A 300 -12.91 -2.63 14.87
CA LEU A 300 -11.62 -2.02 14.63
C LEU A 300 -10.77 -2.82 13.67
N LEU A 301 -10.73 -4.14 13.85
CA LEU A 301 -9.96 -5.01 12.98
C LEU A 301 -10.52 -5.03 11.54
N ARG A 302 -11.80 -4.77 11.34
CA ARG A 302 -12.39 -4.58 9.99
C ARG A 302 -11.97 -3.27 9.33
N ARG A 303 -11.58 -2.25 10.11
CA ARG A 303 -11.16 -0.93 9.60
C ARG A 303 -9.67 -0.87 9.26
N ARG A 304 -8.85 -1.79 9.78
CA ARG A 304 -7.41 -1.81 9.51
C ARG A 304 -7.14 -2.00 8.01
N PRO A 305 -6.33 -1.11 7.43
CA PRO A 305 -6.03 -1.18 6.00
C PRO A 305 -5.27 -2.45 5.60
N ASP A 306 -4.36 -2.97 6.42
CA ASP A 306 -3.61 -4.20 6.18
C ASP A 306 -4.52 -5.44 6.08
N ILE A 307 -5.54 -5.55 6.95
CA ILE A 307 -6.55 -6.60 6.89
C ILE A 307 -7.38 -6.48 5.61
N ARG A 308 -7.77 -5.26 5.26
CA ARG A 308 -8.51 -4.98 4.03
C ARG A 308 -7.69 -5.33 2.78
N SER A 309 -6.40 -5.01 2.76
CA SER A 309 -5.49 -5.39 1.67
C SER A 309 -5.37 -6.91 1.54
N ALA A 310 -5.19 -7.63 2.66
CA ALA A 310 -5.11 -9.09 2.67
C ALA A 310 -6.42 -9.74 2.14
N GLU A 311 -7.60 -9.24 2.54
CA GLU A 311 -8.91 -9.68 2.05
C GLU A 311 -9.03 -9.48 0.53
N LEU A 312 -8.71 -8.29 0.03
CA LEU A 312 -8.82 -7.94 -1.39
C LEU A 312 -7.80 -8.68 -2.25
N SER A 313 -6.62 -8.97 -1.72
CA SER A 313 -5.62 -9.82 -2.37
C SER A 313 -6.12 -11.25 -2.55
N ALA A 314 -6.83 -11.80 -1.55
CA ALA A 314 -7.49 -13.10 -1.67
C ALA A 314 -8.64 -13.04 -2.69
N ALA A 315 -9.44 -11.97 -2.71
CA ALA A 315 -10.50 -11.79 -3.69
C ALA A 315 -9.95 -11.73 -5.14
N ALA A 316 -8.85 -11.01 -5.36
CA ALA A 316 -8.17 -10.96 -6.65
C ALA A 316 -7.69 -12.35 -7.09
N GLN A 317 -7.13 -13.13 -6.18
CA GLN A 317 -6.63 -14.47 -6.47
C GLN A 317 -7.77 -15.47 -6.72
N CYS A 318 -8.90 -15.34 -6.02
CA CYS A 318 -10.12 -16.13 -6.29
C CYS A 318 -10.58 -15.94 -7.75
N ALA A 319 -10.62 -14.69 -8.23
CA ALA A 319 -10.97 -14.41 -9.62
C ALA A 319 -9.97 -15.05 -10.61
N ARG A 320 -8.66 -15.13 -10.27
CA ARG A 320 -7.65 -15.79 -11.10
C ARG A 320 -7.86 -17.30 -11.24
N ILE A 321 -8.48 -17.97 -10.26
CA ILE A 321 -8.92 -19.35 -10.42
C ILE A 321 -9.92 -19.45 -11.58
N GLY A 322 -10.87 -18.51 -11.66
CA GLY A 322 -11.84 -18.45 -12.74
C GLY A 322 -11.19 -18.24 -14.12
N ILE A 323 -10.18 -17.38 -14.21
CA ILE A 323 -9.40 -17.18 -15.45
C ILE A 323 -8.75 -18.49 -15.88
N ALA A 324 -8.03 -19.15 -14.98
CA ALA A 324 -7.36 -20.42 -15.28
C ALA A 324 -8.35 -21.55 -15.62
N LYS A 325 -9.53 -21.55 -14.98
CA LYS A 325 -10.58 -22.53 -15.25
C LYS A 325 -11.24 -22.33 -16.62
N ALA A 326 -11.32 -21.09 -17.10
CA ALA A 326 -11.84 -20.79 -18.43
C ALA A 326 -11.00 -21.44 -19.55
N ASP A 327 -9.69 -21.61 -19.35
CA ASP A 327 -8.79 -22.25 -20.31
C ASP A 327 -9.06 -23.78 -20.50
N LEU A 328 -9.89 -24.41 -19.65
CA LEU A 328 -10.35 -25.81 -19.83
C LEU A 328 -11.40 -25.95 -20.93
N TYR A 329 -12.04 -24.85 -21.33
CA TYR A 329 -13.14 -24.85 -22.28
C TYR A 329 -12.73 -24.31 -23.65
N PRO A 330 -13.52 -24.62 -24.72
CA PRO A 330 -13.27 -24.07 -26.04
C PRO A 330 -13.31 -22.53 -26.05
N ALA A 331 -12.31 -21.89 -26.65
CA ALA A 331 -12.34 -20.46 -26.94
C ALA A 331 -13.12 -20.22 -28.25
N PHE A 332 -14.03 -19.26 -28.21
CA PHE A 332 -14.81 -18.83 -29.37
C PHE A 332 -14.32 -17.46 -29.79
N SER A 333 -13.84 -17.33 -31.03
CA SER A 333 -13.34 -16.06 -31.57
C SER A 333 -14.08 -15.68 -32.84
N LEU A 334 -14.15 -14.40 -33.09
CA LEU A 334 -14.50 -13.82 -34.39
C LEU A 334 -13.21 -13.27 -35.00
N PHE A 335 -12.95 -13.62 -36.23
CA PHE A 335 -11.86 -13.01 -37.00
C PHE A 335 -12.40 -12.29 -38.22
N GLY A 336 -11.74 -11.25 -38.64
CA GLY A 336 -12.03 -10.52 -39.85
C GLY A 336 -10.77 -9.94 -40.46
N GLU A 337 -10.62 -10.07 -41.76
CA GLU A 337 -9.54 -9.50 -42.53
C GLU A 337 -10.13 -8.83 -43.79
N ILE A 338 -9.65 -7.65 -44.09
CA ILE A 338 -10.08 -6.87 -45.28
C ILE A 338 -8.86 -6.14 -45.83
N GLY A 339 -8.67 -6.20 -47.14
CA GLY A 339 -7.51 -5.54 -47.74
C GLY A 339 -7.46 -5.59 -49.24
N PHE A 340 -6.28 -5.27 -49.72
CA PHE A 340 -5.93 -5.32 -51.14
C PHE A 340 -4.66 -6.18 -51.28
N GLN A 341 -4.69 -7.07 -52.27
CA GLN A 341 -3.54 -7.92 -52.61
C GLN A 341 -3.32 -7.91 -54.12
N SER A 342 -2.10 -7.71 -54.53
CA SER A 342 -1.68 -7.79 -55.93
C SER A 342 -0.39 -8.57 -56.04
N SER A 343 -0.36 -9.54 -56.94
CA SER A 343 0.80 -10.38 -57.16
C SER A 343 1.08 -10.53 -58.65
N ASN A 344 2.34 -10.41 -59.07
CA ASN A 344 2.73 -10.69 -60.45
C ASN A 344 3.01 -12.19 -60.67
N ASN A 345 2.50 -13.06 -59.81
CA ASN A 345 2.51 -14.51 -59.99
C ASN A 345 1.41 -14.89 -61.00
N GLY A 346 1.67 -14.69 -62.28
CA GLY A 346 0.74 -15.05 -63.37
C GLY A 346 0.67 -16.54 -63.61
N GLY A 347 -0.40 -17.21 -63.11
CA GLY A 347 -0.84 -18.50 -63.68
C GLY A 347 -1.38 -18.31 -65.12
N VAL A 348 -1.86 -19.37 -65.75
CA VAL A 348 -2.25 -19.46 -67.18
C VAL A 348 -3.25 -18.38 -67.72
N GLN A 349 -3.78 -17.52 -66.85
CA GLN A 349 -4.71 -16.39 -67.21
C GLN A 349 -4.34 -15.07 -66.50
N SER A 350 -3.07 -14.84 -66.21
CA SER A 350 -2.72 -13.64 -65.46
C SER A 350 -2.78 -12.38 -66.34
N ASN A 351 -3.64 -11.48 -65.99
CA ASN A 351 -3.42 -10.05 -66.23
C ASN A 351 -2.18 -9.66 -65.43
N ASN A 352 -1.20 -8.99 -66.06
CA ASN A 352 0.03 -8.52 -65.41
C ASN A 352 -0.29 -7.63 -64.21
N ALA A 353 -0.61 -8.23 -63.07
CA ALA A 353 -0.85 -7.50 -61.84
C ALA A 353 0.51 -7.06 -61.27
N HIS A 354 0.67 -5.78 -61.02
CA HIS A 354 1.85 -5.12 -60.49
C HIS A 354 1.47 -4.31 -59.27
N PHE A 355 2.41 -3.68 -58.66
CA PHE A 355 2.14 -2.75 -57.55
C PHE A 355 1.12 -1.68 -57.87
N ASP A 356 1.09 -1.21 -59.15
CA ASP A 356 0.18 -0.17 -59.63
C ASP A 356 -1.30 -0.61 -59.56
N ASN A 357 -1.57 -1.92 -59.58
CA ASN A 357 -2.92 -2.49 -59.49
C ASN A 357 -3.33 -2.81 -58.06
N LEU A 358 -2.49 -2.54 -57.05
CA LEU A 358 -2.77 -2.94 -55.67
C LEU A 358 -4.11 -2.40 -55.16
N PHE A 359 -4.45 -1.19 -55.52
CA PHE A 359 -5.70 -0.52 -55.07
C PHE A 359 -6.87 -0.62 -56.06
N ASP A 360 -6.75 -1.48 -57.05
CA ASP A 360 -7.85 -1.75 -57.96
C ASP A 360 -8.96 -2.55 -57.28
N ALA A 361 -10.21 -2.38 -57.70
CA ALA A 361 -11.33 -3.13 -57.14
C ALA A 361 -11.16 -4.66 -57.28
N SER A 362 -10.40 -5.12 -58.31
CA SER A 362 -10.08 -6.53 -58.55
C SER A 362 -9.05 -7.11 -57.55
N SER A 363 -8.32 -6.25 -56.87
CA SER A 363 -7.33 -6.63 -55.86
C SER A 363 -7.92 -6.68 -54.42
N PHE A 364 -9.17 -6.30 -54.27
CA PHE A 364 -9.86 -6.32 -52.98
C PHE A 364 -10.14 -7.75 -52.53
N PHE A 365 -9.79 -8.04 -51.28
CA PHE A 365 -10.10 -9.31 -50.64
C PHE A 365 -10.68 -9.09 -49.25
N TYR A 366 -11.44 -10.04 -48.77
CA TYR A 366 -11.92 -10.11 -47.39
C TYR A 366 -12.09 -11.56 -46.94
N SER A 367 -11.91 -11.76 -45.64
CA SER A 367 -12.20 -13.02 -44.98
C SER A 367 -12.74 -12.71 -43.60
N PHE A 368 -13.85 -13.33 -43.20
CA PHE A 368 -14.38 -13.19 -41.85
C PHE A 368 -15.16 -14.43 -41.45
N GLY A 369 -15.18 -14.72 -40.15
CA GLY A 369 -15.95 -15.85 -39.65
C GLY A 369 -15.74 -16.15 -38.17
N PRO A 370 -16.54 -17.06 -37.60
CA PRO A 370 -16.30 -17.61 -36.29
C PRO A 370 -15.18 -18.64 -36.34
N GLN A 371 -14.38 -18.68 -35.29
CA GLN A 371 -13.34 -19.67 -35.07
C GLN A 371 -13.51 -20.28 -33.69
N VAL A 372 -13.30 -21.59 -33.57
CA VAL A 372 -13.29 -22.31 -32.28
C VAL A 372 -11.93 -22.96 -32.11
N GLN A 373 -11.31 -22.70 -30.98
CA GLN A 373 -10.04 -23.32 -30.60
C GLN A 373 -10.17 -23.99 -29.23
N TRP A 374 -9.81 -25.27 -29.15
CA TRP A 374 -9.86 -26.02 -27.92
C TRP A 374 -8.61 -26.87 -27.74
N GLN A 375 -7.90 -26.64 -26.63
CA GLN A 375 -6.73 -27.44 -26.27
C GLN A 375 -7.16 -28.72 -25.56
N PHE A 376 -7.83 -29.61 -26.30
CA PHE A 376 -8.41 -30.84 -25.76
C PHE A 376 -7.35 -31.77 -25.15
N PHE A 377 -6.23 -32.00 -25.85
CA PHE A 377 -5.10 -32.73 -25.30
C PHE A 377 -4.06 -31.76 -24.71
N ASN A 378 -4.03 -31.66 -23.40
CA ASN A 378 -3.08 -30.78 -22.70
C ASN A 378 -2.25 -31.48 -21.61
N TYR A 379 -2.38 -32.82 -21.51
CA TYR A 379 -1.65 -33.67 -20.55
C TYR A 379 -1.72 -33.17 -19.09
N GLY A 380 -2.84 -32.61 -18.68
CA GLY A 380 -3.07 -32.09 -17.34
C GLY A 380 -2.43 -30.72 -17.07
N ARG A 381 -1.81 -30.06 -18.04
CA ARG A 381 -1.15 -28.75 -17.86
C ARG A 381 -2.12 -27.67 -17.41
N ILE A 382 -3.29 -27.56 -18.03
CA ILE A 382 -4.30 -26.56 -17.70
C ILE A 382 -4.91 -26.85 -16.32
N GLU A 383 -5.27 -28.11 -16.05
CA GLU A 383 -5.80 -28.54 -14.74
C GLU A 383 -4.81 -28.24 -13.60
N ASN A 384 -3.52 -28.54 -13.79
CA ASN A 384 -2.50 -28.23 -12.81
C ASN A 384 -2.32 -26.70 -12.62
N ASN A 385 -2.51 -25.87 -13.68
CA ASN A 385 -2.53 -24.43 -13.51
C ASN A 385 -3.70 -23.98 -12.64
N VAL A 386 -4.91 -24.56 -12.82
CA VAL A 386 -6.04 -24.29 -11.91
C VAL A 386 -5.69 -24.64 -10.46
N ARG A 387 -5.07 -25.82 -10.22
CA ARG A 387 -4.61 -26.24 -8.88
C ARG A 387 -3.57 -25.27 -8.29
N VAL A 388 -2.66 -24.73 -9.10
CA VAL A 388 -1.71 -23.70 -8.67
C VAL A 388 -2.43 -22.45 -8.22
N GLN A 389 -3.43 -21.95 -8.98
CA GLN A 389 -4.18 -20.77 -8.59
C GLN A 389 -5.01 -20.99 -7.31
N ASP A 390 -5.60 -22.18 -7.18
CA ASP A 390 -6.35 -22.58 -5.98
C ASP A 390 -5.44 -22.65 -4.73
N ALA A 391 -4.27 -23.28 -4.84
CA ALA A 391 -3.31 -23.35 -3.74
C ALA A 391 -2.82 -21.93 -3.33
N ARG A 392 -2.62 -21.01 -4.29
CA ARG A 392 -2.30 -19.60 -4.00
C ARG A 392 -3.44 -18.89 -3.30
N PHE A 393 -4.67 -19.15 -3.71
CA PHE A 393 -5.85 -18.62 -3.02
C PHE A 393 -5.91 -19.08 -1.57
N GLN A 394 -5.70 -20.38 -1.32
CA GLN A 394 -5.67 -20.92 0.04
C GLN A 394 -4.55 -20.30 0.89
N GLN A 395 -3.36 -20.04 0.31
CA GLN A 395 -2.28 -19.33 1.00
C GLN A 395 -2.72 -17.93 1.45
N LEU A 396 -3.45 -17.19 0.59
CA LEU A 396 -3.93 -15.85 0.92
C LEU A 396 -5.06 -15.85 1.97
N ILE A 397 -5.92 -16.88 1.98
CA ILE A 397 -6.90 -17.09 3.05
C ILE A 397 -6.21 -17.31 4.40
N VAL A 398 -5.18 -18.16 4.44
CA VAL A 398 -4.39 -18.38 5.66
C VAL A 398 -3.66 -17.10 6.08
N ASN A 399 -3.09 -16.36 5.12
CA ASN A 399 -2.45 -15.08 5.39
C ASN A 399 -3.44 -14.04 5.95
N TYR A 400 -4.65 -13.94 5.41
CA TYR A 400 -5.71 -13.08 5.96
C TYR A 400 -5.97 -13.41 7.43
N LYS A 401 -6.20 -14.69 7.76
CA LYS A 401 -6.41 -15.12 9.16
C LYS A 401 -5.23 -14.76 10.06
N ASN A 402 -4.01 -14.99 9.59
CA ASN A 402 -2.79 -14.63 10.32
C ASN A 402 -2.66 -13.12 10.55
N THR A 403 -3.02 -12.30 9.55
CA THR A 403 -3.01 -10.83 9.67
C THR A 403 -4.01 -10.37 10.74
N VAL A 404 -5.22 -10.97 10.76
CA VAL A 404 -6.22 -10.69 11.78
C VAL A 404 -5.72 -11.05 13.19
N LEU A 405 -5.13 -12.24 13.37
CA LEU A 405 -4.60 -12.65 14.67
C LEU A 405 -3.45 -11.74 15.16
N ARG A 406 -2.55 -11.35 14.26
CA ARG A 406 -1.48 -10.39 14.57
C ARG A 406 -2.03 -9.03 14.98
N ALA A 407 -3.04 -8.55 14.27
CA ALA A 407 -3.68 -7.28 14.58
C ALA A 407 -4.35 -7.28 15.96
N ALA A 408 -4.99 -8.40 16.34
CA ALA A 408 -5.53 -8.59 17.69
C ALA A 408 -4.42 -8.60 18.74
N GLN A 409 -3.36 -9.37 18.50
CA GLN A 409 -2.19 -9.42 19.39
C GLN A 409 -1.56 -8.04 19.57
N GLU A 410 -1.27 -7.31 18.49
CA GLU A 410 -0.67 -5.97 18.54
C GLU A 410 -1.51 -4.99 19.37
N SER A 411 -2.84 -5.09 19.27
CA SER A 411 -3.76 -4.22 20.02
C SER A 411 -3.75 -4.57 21.51
N GLU A 412 -3.82 -5.86 21.87
CA GLU A 412 -3.76 -6.32 23.27
C GLU A 412 -2.41 -6.02 23.92
N ASP A 413 -1.30 -6.31 23.21
CA ASP A 413 0.05 -6.06 23.70
C ASP A 413 0.29 -4.55 23.95
N ALA A 414 -0.19 -3.69 23.06
CA ALA A 414 -0.07 -2.24 23.21
C ALA A 414 -0.96 -1.70 24.33
N LEU A 415 -2.18 -2.21 24.47
CA LEU A 415 -3.11 -1.82 25.54
C LEU A 415 -2.57 -2.17 26.91
N ILE A 416 -2.20 -3.45 27.12
CA ILE A 416 -1.63 -3.88 28.41
C ILE A 416 -0.33 -3.15 28.72
N GLY A 417 0.53 -2.95 27.70
CA GLY A 417 1.78 -2.18 27.83
C GLY A 417 1.53 -0.74 28.30
N PHE A 418 0.52 -0.06 27.74
CA PHE A 418 0.13 1.29 28.16
C PHE A 418 -0.33 1.32 29.62
N LEU A 419 -1.26 0.45 30.01
CA LEU A 419 -1.83 0.40 31.35
C LEU A 419 -0.75 0.08 32.41
N LYS A 420 0.12 -0.89 32.14
CA LYS A 420 1.16 -1.29 33.09
C LYS A 420 2.32 -0.31 33.16
N ALA A 421 2.62 0.42 32.10
CA ALA A 421 3.59 1.52 32.14
C ALA A 421 3.11 2.66 33.05
N GLN A 422 1.81 3.00 33.03
CA GLN A 422 1.24 3.99 33.95
C GLN A 422 1.35 3.55 35.42
N GLU A 423 0.99 2.30 35.73
CA GLU A 423 1.13 1.75 37.08
C GLU A 423 2.59 1.76 37.57
N ALA A 424 3.52 1.34 36.70
CA ALA A 424 4.95 1.31 37.03
C ALA A 424 5.49 2.73 37.30
N THR A 425 5.07 3.72 36.52
CA THR A 425 5.53 5.12 36.64
C THR A 425 5.22 5.69 38.01
N ALA A 426 4.06 5.40 38.61
CA ALA A 426 3.69 5.87 39.94
C ALA A 426 4.65 5.35 41.01
N PHE A 427 5.04 4.06 40.96
CA PHE A 427 5.99 3.46 41.87
C PHE A 427 7.41 3.99 41.66
N VAL A 428 7.86 4.10 40.42
CA VAL A 428 9.20 4.60 40.08
C VAL A 428 9.36 6.05 40.50
N GLN A 429 8.31 6.89 40.37
CA GLN A 429 8.33 8.28 40.85
C GLN A 429 8.56 8.37 42.35
N ASN A 430 7.91 7.51 43.14
CA ASN A 430 8.16 7.43 44.59
C ASN A 430 9.61 6.94 44.91
N SER A 431 10.14 6.02 44.08
CA SER A 431 11.53 5.55 44.21
C SER A 431 12.52 6.69 43.95
N VAL A 432 12.31 7.49 42.90
CA VAL A 432 13.14 8.67 42.62
C VAL A 432 13.13 9.66 43.79
N HIS A 433 11.96 9.96 44.36
CA HIS A 433 11.86 10.85 45.52
C HIS A 433 12.67 10.33 46.74
N ALA A 434 12.57 9.03 46.99
CA ALA A 434 13.33 8.38 48.07
C ALA A 434 14.84 8.39 47.78
N ALA A 435 15.26 8.13 46.53
CA ALA A 435 16.65 8.17 46.11
C ALA A 435 17.27 9.56 46.23
N HIS A 436 16.57 10.61 45.80
CA HIS A 436 16.98 12.00 45.99
C HIS A 436 17.23 12.31 47.45
N ARG A 437 16.28 11.99 48.32
CA ARG A 437 16.41 12.22 49.75
C ARG A 437 17.59 11.44 50.34
N SER A 438 17.83 10.21 49.86
CA SER A 438 18.96 9.37 50.30
C SER A 438 20.30 10.02 49.96
N VAL A 439 20.45 10.59 48.76
CA VAL A 439 21.69 11.31 48.36
C VAL A 439 21.93 12.52 49.22
N GLU A 440 20.89 13.35 49.45
CA GLU A 440 20.98 14.53 50.33
C GLU A 440 21.49 14.14 51.72
N ILE A 441 20.87 13.15 52.35
CA ILE A 441 21.25 12.66 53.67
C ILE A 441 22.68 12.11 53.66
N ALA A 442 23.05 11.28 52.70
CA ALA A 442 24.37 10.65 52.59
C ALA A 442 25.48 11.70 52.44
N LEU A 443 25.26 12.76 51.60
CA LEU A 443 26.22 13.87 51.45
C LEU A 443 26.42 14.67 52.74
N VAL A 444 25.35 14.96 53.48
CA VAL A 444 25.44 15.64 54.75
C VAL A 444 26.19 14.78 55.78
N GLN A 445 25.80 13.51 55.95
CA GLN A 445 26.44 12.58 56.89
C GLN A 445 27.92 12.33 56.54
N TYR A 446 28.29 12.25 55.25
CA TYR A 446 29.69 12.14 54.86
C TYR A 446 30.46 13.42 55.16
N ARG A 447 29.91 14.60 54.93
CA ARG A 447 30.50 15.90 55.28
C ARG A 447 30.80 15.98 56.75
N GLU A 448 29.87 15.55 57.63
CA GLU A 448 30.02 15.52 59.07
C GLU A 448 30.87 14.33 59.57
N GLY A 449 31.29 13.41 58.70
CA GLY A 449 32.12 12.29 59.09
C GLY A 449 31.37 11.12 59.73
N ALA A 450 30.04 11.09 59.63
CA ALA A 450 29.20 10.04 60.21
C ALA A 450 29.14 8.76 59.38
N VAL A 451 29.48 8.84 58.07
CA VAL A 451 29.51 7.70 57.16
C VAL A 451 30.71 7.77 56.22
N ASP A 452 31.08 6.63 55.61
CA ASP A 452 32.11 6.52 54.59
C ASP A 452 31.60 7.00 53.21
N TYR A 453 32.53 7.25 52.25
CA TYR A 453 32.17 7.71 50.89
C TYR A 453 31.43 6.64 50.08
N GLN A 454 31.63 5.36 50.39
CA GLN A 454 30.92 4.27 49.73
C GLN A 454 29.39 4.46 49.80
N ARG A 455 28.90 4.97 50.92
CA ARG A 455 27.47 5.28 51.08
C ARG A 455 26.98 6.36 50.09
N VAL A 456 27.80 7.39 49.88
CA VAL A 456 27.52 8.46 48.89
C VAL A 456 27.50 7.88 47.49
N LEU A 457 28.52 7.06 47.14
CA LEU A 457 28.58 6.42 45.81
C LEU A 457 27.36 5.56 45.53
N ASP A 458 26.95 4.72 46.48
CA ASP A 458 25.80 3.82 46.30
C ASP A 458 24.50 4.60 46.10
N THR A 459 24.28 5.69 46.88
CA THR A 459 23.08 6.52 46.75
C THR A 459 23.07 7.32 45.45
N GLN A 460 24.21 7.87 44.99
CA GLN A 460 24.31 8.58 43.71
C GLN A 460 24.08 7.65 42.52
N ARG A 461 24.61 6.41 42.55
CA ARG A 461 24.34 5.42 41.50
C ARG A 461 22.85 5.05 41.46
N ALA A 462 22.27 4.80 42.64
CA ALA A 462 20.85 4.47 42.74
C ALA A 462 19.95 5.62 42.19
N LEU A 463 20.26 6.88 42.55
CA LEU A 463 19.53 8.04 42.04
C LEU A 463 19.54 8.10 40.50
N LEU A 464 20.72 8.08 39.89
CA LEU A 464 20.84 8.12 38.43
C LEU A 464 20.07 6.96 37.78
N GLN A 465 20.13 5.76 38.35
CA GLN A 465 19.41 4.61 37.82
C GLN A 465 17.90 4.77 37.91
N GLU A 466 17.35 5.29 39.01
CA GLU A 466 15.91 5.49 39.19
C GLU A 466 15.38 6.65 38.33
N GLU A 467 16.16 7.72 38.14
CA GLU A 467 15.81 8.83 37.23
C GLU A 467 15.74 8.37 35.76
N ILE A 468 16.74 7.59 35.31
CA ILE A 468 16.70 6.99 33.97
C ILE A 468 15.47 6.07 33.85
N ARG A 469 15.19 5.25 34.86
CA ARG A 469 14.03 4.36 34.87
C ARG A 469 12.71 5.13 34.81
N LEU A 470 12.60 6.28 35.46
CA LEU A 470 11.42 7.15 35.40
C LEU A 470 11.23 7.71 33.98
N THR A 471 12.30 8.18 33.37
CA THR A 471 12.28 8.65 31.98
C THR A 471 11.83 7.55 31.02
N ASP A 472 12.34 6.32 31.22
CA ASP A 472 11.98 5.14 30.40
C ASP A 472 10.52 4.73 30.57
N THR A 473 9.99 4.75 31.80
CA THR A 473 8.58 4.41 32.02
C THR A 473 7.64 5.46 31.43
N ARG A 474 7.97 6.76 31.54
CA ARG A 474 7.23 7.84 30.88
C ARG A 474 7.26 7.69 29.36
N SER A 475 8.43 7.41 28.80
CA SER A 475 8.57 7.11 27.37
C SER A 475 7.73 5.90 26.97
N SER A 476 7.70 4.85 27.81
CA SER A 476 6.92 3.64 27.55
C SER A 476 5.41 3.89 27.53
N ILE A 477 4.89 4.78 28.36
CA ILE A 477 3.47 5.20 28.28
C ILE A 477 3.17 5.78 26.90
N ALA A 478 3.99 6.76 26.46
CA ALA A 478 3.78 7.41 25.17
C ALA A 478 3.92 6.44 23.98
N THR A 479 4.98 5.60 23.98
CA THR A 479 5.23 4.67 22.88
C THR A 479 4.20 3.55 22.79
N ASN A 480 3.72 3.02 23.93
CA ASN A 480 2.64 2.02 23.92
C ASN A 480 1.31 2.62 23.45
N LEU A 481 1.01 3.87 23.83
CA LEU A 481 -0.20 4.54 23.33
C LEU A 481 -0.13 4.77 21.80
N ILE A 482 1.04 5.19 21.28
CA ILE A 482 1.27 5.32 19.83
C ILE A 482 1.10 3.97 19.14
N ALA A 483 1.68 2.90 19.73
CA ALA A 483 1.54 1.53 19.21
C ALA A 483 0.08 1.07 19.21
N LEU A 484 -0.68 1.42 20.26
CA LEU A 484 -2.12 1.12 20.33
C LEU A 484 -2.89 1.81 19.21
N TYR A 485 -2.70 3.12 18.98
CA TYR A 485 -3.37 3.83 17.89
C TYR A 485 -2.97 3.29 16.51
N LYS A 486 -1.71 2.88 16.31
CA LYS A 486 -1.27 2.17 15.11
C LYS A 486 -2.02 0.85 14.95
N ALA A 487 -2.06 0.04 16.01
CA ALA A 487 -2.73 -1.27 16.01
C ALA A 487 -4.24 -1.16 15.75
N LEU A 488 -4.86 -0.06 16.19
CA LEU A 488 -6.26 0.27 15.90
C LEU A 488 -6.48 0.84 14.48
N GLY A 489 -5.41 1.00 13.68
CA GLY A 489 -5.48 1.49 12.31
C GLY A 489 -5.82 2.98 12.19
N GLY A 490 -5.48 3.81 13.17
CA GLY A 490 -5.74 5.25 13.14
C GLY A 490 -4.75 6.03 12.29
N GLY A 491 -5.20 7.12 11.64
CA GLY A 491 -4.34 8.08 10.94
C GLY A 491 -4.36 8.05 9.42
N TRP A 492 -4.92 7.02 8.78
CA TRP A 492 -5.02 6.95 7.31
C TRP A 492 -6.03 7.96 6.72
N GLU A 493 -6.96 8.44 7.52
CA GLU A 493 -7.98 9.42 7.12
C GLU A 493 -7.38 10.76 6.71
N LEU A 494 -6.11 11.03 7.03
CA LEU A 494 -5.37 12.22 6.56
C LEU A 494 -5.43 12.39 5.04
N ARG A 495 -5.54 11.30 4.29
CA ARG A 495 -5.60 11.37 2.83
C ARG A 495 -6.97 11.74 2.27
N GLN A 496 -8.02 11.76 3.08
CA GLN A 496 -9.37 12.05 2.58
C GLN A 496 -9.42 13.43 1.92
N GLY A 497 -9.83 13.45 0.65
CA GLY A 497 -9.87 14.68 -0.15
C GLY A 497 -8.50 15.18 -0.66
N GLN A 498 -7.41 14.45 -0.42
CA GLN A 498 -6.07 14.80 -0.89
C GLN A 498 -5.62 13.89 -2.05
N PRO A 499 -4.87 14.40 -3.03
CA PRO A 499 -4.30 13.57 -4.08
C PRO A 499 -3.19 12.67 -3.51
N VAL A 500 -3.18 11.39 -3.90
CA VAL A 500 -2.17 10.39 -3.49
C VAL A 500 -0.77 10.66 -4.07
N ILE A 501 -0.67 11.55 -5.05
CA ILE A 501 0.57 11.91 -5.75
C ILE A 501 0.62 13.43 -5.89
N SER A 502 1.79 14.02 -5.59
CA SER A 502 2.00 15.47 -5.69
C SER A 502 1.79 16.00 -7.12
N GLU A 503 1.34 17.23 -7.24
CA GLU A 503 1.13 17.89 -8.56
C GLU A 503 2.44 18.00 -9.37
N SER A 504 3.58 18.22 -8.71
CA SER A 504 4.89 18.26 -9.35
C SER A 504 5.23 16.92 -10.01
N MET A 505 5.02 15.82 -9.30
CA MET A 505 5.25 14.47 -9.83
C MET A 505 4.30 14.15 -10.99
N GLN A 506 3.01 14.51 -10.86
CA GLN A 506 2.05 14.37 -11.95
C GLN A 506 2.48 15.17 -13.20
N ALA A 507 3.00 16.38 -13.03
CA ALA A 507 3.49 17.21 -14.14
C ALA A 507 4.71 16.56 -14.84
N GLU A 508 5.63 15.98 -14.08
CA GLU A 508 6.77 15.23 -14.65
C GLU A 508 6.33 13.99 -15.42
N MET A 509 5.37 13.24 -14.88
CA MET A 509 4.83 12.05 -15.54
C MET A 509 4.15 12.39 -16.87
N ARG A 510 3.39 13.48 -16.92
CA ARG A 510 2.74 13.97 -18.16
C ARG A 510 3.74 14.37 -19.25
N LYS A 511 4.93 14.87 -18.87
CA LYS A 511 5.98 15.19 -19.85
C LYS A 511 6.53 13.96 -20.56
N ARG A 512 6.51 12.79 -19.93
CA ARG A 512 7.08 11.54 -20.46
C ARG A 512 6.07 10.68 -21.19
N THR A 513 4.81 10.67 -20.74
CA THR A 513 3.79 9.74 -21.24
C THR A 513 2.41 10.38 -21.20
N TYR A 514 1.59 10.08 -22.18
CA TYR A 514 0.19 10.47 -22.19
C TYR A 514 -0.61 9.62 -21.22
N TRP A 515 -1.04 10.21 -20.11
CA TRP A 515 -1.79 9.53 -19.04
C TRP A 515 -3.31 9.60 -19.20
N GLY A 516 -3.82 10.36 -20.16
CA GLY A 516 -5.26 10.54 -20.38
C GLY A 516 -6.00 10.92 -19.09
N ARG A 517 -7.07 10.19 -18.81
CA ARG A 517 -7.92 10.43 -17.62
C ARG A 517 -7.39 9.79 -16.33
N LEU A 518 -6.32 9.01 -16.38
CA LEU A 518 -5.73 8.37 -15.20
C LEU A 518 -5.05 9.38 -14.25
N LEU A 519 -4.58 10.50 -14.80
CA LEU A 519 -4.17 11.66 -14.02
C LEU A 519 -5.18 12.79 -14.20
N PRO A 520 -5.69 13.41 -13.12
CA PRO A 520 -6.59 14.55 -13.23
C PRO A 520 -5.89 15.70 -13.96
N PRO A 521 -6.63 16.59 -14.66
CA PRO A 521 -6.02 17.77 -15.26
C PRO A 521 -5.32 18.60 -14.17
N PRO A 522 -4.24 19.35 -14.51
CA PRO A 522 -3.59 20.23 -13.55
C PRO A 522 -4.63 21.18 -12.94
N SER A 523 -4.59 21.34 -11.61
CA SER A 523 -5.43 22.30 -10.92
C SER A 523 -5.22 23.69 -11.53
N PRO A 524 -6.28 24.44 -11.85
CA PRO A 524 -6.11 25.81 -12.31
C PRO A 524 -5.37 26.62 -11.23
N LYS A 525 -4.39 27.43 -11.65
CA LYS A 525 -3.68 28.31 -10.72
C LYS A 525 -4.70 29.18 -9.95
N PRO A 526 -4.50 29.42 -8.66
CA PRO A 526 -5.52 30.04 -7.79
C PRO A 526 -5.92 31.48 -8.12
N GLU A 527 -5.42 32.06 -9.20
CA GLU A 527 -5.64 33.47 -9.54
C GLU A 527 -7.03 33.83 -10.08
N ASN A 528 -7.94 32.86 -10.37
CA ASN A 528 -9.25 33.17 -10.95
C ASN A 528 -10.38 32.22 -10.50
N LEU A 529 -10.56 31.97 -9.23
CA LEU A 529 -11.72 31.21 -8.76
C LEU A 529 -12.82 32.14 -8.24
N SER A 530 -13.75 32.51 -9.13
CA SER A 530 -15.13 32.81 -8.71
C SER A 530 -15.78 31.53 -8.19
N PRO A 531 -16.60 31.57 -7.12
CA PRO A 531 -17.19 30.36 -6.53
C PRO A 531 -18.16 29.71 -7.54
N VAL A 532 -17.78 28.55 -8.06
CA VAL A 532 -18.66 27.70 -8.86
C VAL A 532 -19.43 26.78 -7.89
N PRO A 533 -20.77 26.73 -7.97
CA PRO A 533 -21.56 25.85 -7.11
C PRO A 533 -21.22 24.38 -7.39
N VAL A 534 -21.06 23.61 -6.31
CA VAL A 534 -20.86 22.16 -6.33
C VAL A 534 -22.07 21.52 -7.02
N ARG A 535 -21.89 21.06 -8.25
CA ARG A 535 -22.81 20.14 -8.92
C ARG A 535 -22.30 18.72 -8.70
N ASP A 536 -23.22 17.86 -8.31
CA ASP A 536 -23.00 16.42 -8.13
C ASP A 536 -22.21 15.82 -9.30
N ILE A 537 -21.09 15.19 -8.98
CA ILE A 537 -20.27 14.46 -9.96
C ILE A 537 -21.01 13.14 -10.23
N PRO A 538 -21.53 12.89 -11.44
CA PRO A 538 -22.16 11.63 -11.73
C PRO A 538 -21.13 10.51 -11.71
N VAL A 539 -21.45 9.45 -10.97
CA VAL A 539 -20.69 8.19 -10.96
C VAL A 539 -20.55 7.68 -12.39
N LEU A 540 -19.34 7.73 -12.93
CA LEU A 540 -19.05 7.36 -14.32
C LEU A 540 -19.23 5.85 -14.52
N LYS A 541 -20.32 5.48 -15.21
CA LYS A 541 -20.62 4.11 -15.68
C LYS A 541 -20.07 3.81 -17.08
N LYS A 542 -19.04 4.50 -17.57
CA LYS A 542 -18.46 4.25 -18.90
C LYS A 542 -16.98 3.91 -18.80
N PRO A 543 -16.49 2.99 -19.67
CA PRO A 543 -15.10 2.60 -19.70
C PRO A 543 -14.19 3.79 -20.03
N TYR A 544 -13.03 3.79 -19.38
CA TYR A 544 -12.02 4.85 -19.49
C TYR A 544 -11.07 4.56 -20.65
N TRP A 545 -11.34 5.05 -21.83
CA TRP A 545 -10.37 5.26 -22.91
C TRP A 545 -10.30 6.71 -23.34
#